data_6370d0645f682484e19a4b1a8c02ff79
#
_entry.id   6370d0645f682484e19a4b1a8c02ff79
#
_cell.length_a   1.000
_cell.length_b   1.000
_cell.length_c   1.000
_cell.angle_alpha   90.00
_cell.angle_beta   90.00
_cell.angle_gamma   90.00
#
_symmetry.space_group_name_H-M   'P 1'
#
loop_
_entity.id
_entity.type
_entity.pdbx_description
1 polymer ?
#
loop_
_entity_poly.entity_id
_entity_poly.type
_entity_poly.pdbx_seq_one_letter_code
_entity_poly.pdbx_strand_id
1 'polypeptide(L)'
;MSQRTRAVENWTLQPLTDFVREASARLVLVLTPSGQVLAQSGFSRAVDVMSSAALAAAIVATTGELARQLRQPPFAALSHQGPKTGFFLATFSTDRGSLAVLAVYDMDVSSLGLVQLFYEQLAADLKTASPKGAVPKQVLAADFERELTDSLNTLFGR
;
A
#
# COMPACT_ATOMS: atom_id res chain seq x y z
N MET A 1 -23.74 5.66 3.28
CA MET A 1 -23.10 5.39 1.97
C MET A 1 -22.13 4.24 2.14
N SER A 2 -22.30 3.18 1.38
CA SER A 2 -21.33 2.10 1.37
C SER A 2 -20.04 2.59 0.72
N GLN A 3 -18.97 2.60 1.49
CA GLN A 3 -17.64 2.83 0.94
C GLN A 3 -17.34 1.71 -0.04
N ARG A 4 -17.02 2.06 -1.26
CA ARG A 4 -16.67 1.07 -2.26
C ARG A 4 -15.22 0.64 -2.07
N THR A 5 -15.04 -0.58 -1.63
CA THR A 5 -13.72 -1.22 -1.57
C THR A 5 -13.48 -1.93 -2.89
N ARG A 6 -12.32 -1.67 -3.48
CA ARG A 6 -11.88 -2.29 -4.74
C ARG A 6 -10.49 -2.86 -4.57
N ALA A 7 -10.26 -4.02 -5.14
CA ALA A 7 -8.95 -4.68 -5.11
C ALA A 7 -8.53 -5.06 -6.54
N VAL A 8 -7.29 -4.77 -6.87
CA VAL A 8 -6.63 -5.30 -8.05
C VAL A 8 -6.22 -6.75 -7.76
N GLU A 9 -5.74 -7.00 -6.55
CA GLU A 9 -5.38 -8.31 -6.05
C GLU A 9 -6.49 -8.83 -5.12
N ASN A 10 -7.22 -9.85 -5.56
CA ASN A 10 -8.42 -10.34 -4.85
C ASN A 10 -8.17 -10.73 -3.39
N TRP A 11 -6.99 -11.23 -3.06
CA TRP A 11 -6.65 -11.64 -1.70
C TRP A 11 -6.62 -10.45 -0.71
N THR A 12 -6.54 -9.22 -1.20
CA THR A 12 -6.55 -8.02 -0.36
C THR A 12 -7.95 -7.53 -0.04
N LEU A 13 -8.95 -7.98 -0.77
CA LEU A 13 -10.32 -7.41 -0.71
C LEU A 13 -10.98 -7.59 0.66
N GLN A 14 -11.03 -8.82 1.17
CA GLN A 14 -11.72 -9.10 2.44
C GLN A 14 -10.98 -8.47 3.64
N PRO A 15 -9.65 -8.61 3.77
CA PRO A 15 -8.94 -7.96 4.86
C PRO A 15 -9.13 -6.44 4.87
N LEU A 16 -9.11 -5.79 3.70
CA LEU A 16 -9.32 -4.35 3.62
C LEU A 16 -10.76 -3.97 3.97
N THR A 17 -11.75 -4.72 3.51
CA THR A 17 -13.16 -4.48 3.83
C THR A 17 -13.41 -4.55 5.34
N ASP A 18 -12.85 -5.54 5.99
CA ASP A 18 -12.97 -5.70 7.44
C ASP A 18 -12.30 -4.54 8.19
N PHE A 19 -11.10 -4.17 7.76
CA PHE A 19 -10.37 -3.06 8.37
C PHE A 19 -11.14 -1.73 8.26
N VAL A 20 -11.66 -1.40 7.09
CA VAL A 20 -12.42 -0.16 6.86
C VAL A 20 -13.61 -0.09 7.80
N ARG A 21 -14.33 -1.19 7.95
CA ARG A 21 -15.49 -1.27 8.83
C ARG A 21 -15.11 -1.13 10.31
N GLU A 22 -14.12 -1.89 10.74
CA GLU A 22 -13.73 -1.99 12.15
C GLU A 22 -13.00 -0.76 12.65
N ALA A 23 -12.11 -0.21 11.84
CA ALA A 23 -11.34 0.99 12.18
C ALA A 23 -12.12 2.28 11.91
N SER A 24 -13.26 2.21 11.25
CA SER A 24 -14.03 3.38 10.79
C SER A 24 -13.17 4.33 9.96
N ALA A 25 -12.30 3.78 9.13
CA ALA A 25 -11.44 4.57 8.26
C ALA A 25 -12.24 5.14 7.08
N ARG A 26 -11.93 6.35 6.69
CA ARG A 26 -12.59 7.04 5.58
C ARG A 26 -11.99 6.66 4.23
N LEU A 27 -10.66 6.72 4.14
CA LEU A 27 -9.91 6.38 2.93
C LEU A 27 -8.81 5.40 3.30
N VAL A 28 -8.63 4.35 2.52
CA VAL A 28 -7.54 3.39 2.74
C VAL A 28 -6.93 2.98 1.42
N LEU A 29 -5.61 2.90 1.40
CA LEU A 29 -4.84 2.31 0.30
C LEU A 29 -3.95 1.20 0.83
N VAL A 30 -3.89 0.09 0.10
CA VAL A 30 -2.85 -0.92 0.22
C VAL A 30 -1.98 -0.82 -1.03
N LEU A 31 -0.70 -0.59 -0.84
CA LEU A 31 0.21 -0.32 -1.95
C LEU A 31 1.59 -0.94 -1.72
N THR A 32 2.33 -1.07 -2.81
CA THR A 32 3.76 -1.41 -2.73
C THR A 32 4.58 -0.15 -2.40
N PRO A 33 5.81 -0.29 -1.90
CA PRO A 33 6.68 0.87 -1.66
C PRO A 33 6.97 1.71 -2.91
N SER A 34 6.82 1.13 -4.10
CA SER A 34 6.97 1.85 -5.38
C SER A 34 5.72 2.61 -5.81
N GLY A 35 4.62 2.51 -5.05
CA GLY A 35 3.38 3.24 -5.34
C GLY A 35 2.35 2.48 -6.15
N GLN A 36 2.54 1.19 -6.39
CA GLN A 36 1.55 0.36 -7.08
C GLN A 36 0.41 0.03 -6.11
N VAL A 37 -0.81 0.36 -6.47
CA VAL A 37 -1.99 0.14 -5.65
C VAL A 37 -2.49 -1.30 -5.82
N LEU A 38 -2.66 -2.01 -4.71
CA LEU A 38 -3.23 -3.36 -4.67
C LEU A 38 -4.71 -3.32 -4.31
N ALA A 39 -5.12 -2.38 -3.46
CA ALA A 39 -6.51 -2.21 -3.08
C ALA A 39 -6.75 -0.79 -2.56
N GLN A 40 -7.98 -0.34 -2.64
CA GLN A 40 -8.38 0.97 -2.16
C GLN A 40 -9.81 0.94 -1.61
N SER A 41 -10.12 1.86 -0.72
CA SER A 41 -11.47 2.09 -0.22
C SER A 41 -11.73 3.57 0.00
N GLY A 42 -12.95 4.01 -0.30
CA GLY A 42 -13.41 5.37 -0.04
C GLY A 42 -13.09 6.39 -1.13
N PHE A 43 -12.23 6.08 -2.07
CA PHE A 43 -11.90 6.98 -3.18
C PHE A 43 -12.95 6.91 -4.28
N SER A 44 -13.36 8.08 -4.78
CA SER A 44 -14.33 8.17 -5.87
C SER A 44 -13.67 8.42 -7.24
N ARG A 45 -12.42 8.92 -7.26
CA ARG A 45 -11.70 9.28 -8.48
C ARG A 45 -10.37 8.55 -8.56
N ALA A 46 -10.08 7.98 -9.74
CA ALA A 46 -8.81 7.28 -9.98
C ALA A 46 -7.59 8.20 -9.82
N VAL A 47 -7.70 9.48 -10.20
CA VAL A 47 -6.61 10.44 -10.05
C VAL A 47 -6.24 10.66 -8.58
N ASP A 48 -7.20 10.64 -7.68
CA ASP A 48 -6.97 10.82 -6.25
C ASP A 48 -6.27 9.59 -5.66
N VAL A 49 -6.62 8.39 -6.12
CA VAL A 49 -5.94 7.13 -5.75
C VAL A 49 -4.48 7.19 -6.17
N MET A 50 -4.21 7.55 -7.42
CA MET A 50 -2.84 7.61 -7.96
C MET A 50 -1.99 8.65 -7.25
N SER A 51 -2.55 9.84 -7.02
CA SER A 51 -1.84 10.92 -6.33
C SER A 51 -1.53 10.55 -4.89
N SER A 52 -2.49 9.98 -4.18
CA SER A 52 -2.32 9.55 -2.79
C SER A 52 -1.30 8.41 -2.68
N ALA A 53 -1.31 7.48 -3.61
CA ALA A 53 -0.34 6.38 -3.66
C ALA A 53 1.08 6.89 -3.90
N ALA A 54 1.25 7.83 -4.83
CA ALA A 54 2.55 8.43 -5.10
C ALA A 54 3.09 9.18 -3.89
N LEU A 55 2.25 9.96 -3.21
CA LEU A 55 2.64 10.69 -2.00
C LEU A 55 2.97 9.73 -0.85
N ALA A 56 2.18 8.69 -0.64
CA ALA A 56 2.45 7.69 0.38
C ALA A 56 3.78 6.97 0.11
N ALA A 57 4.04 6.58 -1.13
CA ALA A 57 5.31 5.97 -1.53
C ALA A 57 6.50 6.92 -1.27
N ALA A 58 6.35 8.20 -1.56
CA ALA A 58 7.38 9.21 -1.29
C ALA A 58 7.67 9.35 0.22
N ILE A 59 6.64 9.32 1.06
CA ILE A 59 6.80 9.37 2.52
C ILE A 59 7.54 8.11 3.00
N VAL A 60 7.19 6.93 2.52
CA VAL A 60 7.87 5.68 2.87
C VAL A 60 9.36 5.76 2.48
N ALA A 61 9.65 6.23 1.27
CA ALA A 61 11.02 6.37 0.79
C ALA A 61 11.83 7.37 1.62
N THR A 62 11.25 8.56 1.91
CA THR A 62 11.93 9.59 2.69
C THR A 62 12.16 9.18 4.14
N THR A 63 11.18 8.56 4.79
CA THR A 63 11.37 8.05 6.15
C THR A 63 12.38 6.93 6.22
N GLY A 64 12.43 6.07 5.20
CA GLY A 64 13.47 5.03 5.08
C GLY A 64 14.87 5.63 4.95
N GLU A 65 15.03 6.67 4.16
CA GLU A 65 16.30 7.38 4.02
C GLU A 65 16.69 8.09 5.33
N LEU A 66 15.75 8.69 6.03
CA LEU A 66 16.00 9.31 7.33
C LEU A 66 16.51 8.27 8.34
N ALA A 67 15.87 7.11 8.40
CA ALA A 67 16.31 6.00 9.27
C ALA A 67 17.75 5.58 8.95
N ARG A 68 18.06 5.45 7.66
CA ARG A 68 19.40 5.09 7.19
C ARG A 68 20.45 6.13 7.64
N GLN A 69 20.16 7.41 7.47
CA GLN A 69 21.08 8.50 7.88
C GLN A 69 21.27 8.55 9.39
N LEU A 70 20.22 8.26 10.16
CA LEU A 70 20.29 8.22 11.62
C LEU A 70 20.86 6.90 12.15
N ARG A 71 21.20 5.96 11.27
CA ARG A 71 21.66 4.61 11.62
C ARG A 71 20.67 3.88 12.54
N GLN A 72 19.38 4.03 12.25
CA GLN A 72 18.29 3.39 12.96
C GLN A 72 17.63 2.31 12.09
N PRO A 73 16.98 1.30 12.71
CA PRO A 73 16.11 0.41 11.97
C PRO A 73 15.02 1.20 11.22
N PRO A 74 14.47 0.67 10.11
CA PRO A 74 13.39 1.34 9.40
C PRO A 74 12.20 1.61 10.32
N PHE A 75 11.59 2.78 10.15
CA PHE A 75 10.37 3.13 10.87
C PHE A 75 9.22 2.27 10.36
N ALA A 76 8.48 1.64 11.27
CA ALA A 76 7.38 0.75 10.90
C ALA A 76 6.09 1.52 10.63
N ALA A 77 5.91 2.68 11.26
CA ALA A 77 4.67 3.45 11.15
C ALA A 77 4.93 4.94 11.35
N LEU A 78 4.09 5.73 10.72
CA LEU A 78 4.07 7.18 10.80
C LEU A 78 2.61 7.63 10.94
N SER A 79 2.34 8.64 11.74
CA SER A 79 1.01 9.23 11.85
C SER A 79 1.09 10.74 11.94
N HIS A 80 0.10 11.40 11.35
CA HIS A 80 -0.11 12.84 11.45
C HIS A 80 -1.56 13.10 11.81
N GLN A 81 -1.78 14.07 12.70
CA GLN A 81 -3.10 14.49 13.12
C GLN A 81 -3.30 15.97 12.82
N GLY A 82 -4.31 16.27 12.01
CA GLY A 82 -4.81 17.60 11.81
C GLY A 82 -5.97 17.90 12.78
N PRO A 83 -6.62 19.08 12.67
CA PRO A 83 -7.73 19.44 13.57
C PRO A 83 -8.95 18.53 13.43
N LYS A 84 -9.20 17.99 12.24
CA LYS A 84 -10.40 17.18 11.95
C LYS A 84 -10.08 15.81 11.38
N THR A 85 -8.94 15.68 10.73
CA THR A 85 -8.56 14.48 9.98
C THR A 85 -7.16 14.06 10.40
N GLY A 86 -6.98 12.74 10.58
CA GLY A 86 -5.67 12.14 10.79
C GLY A 86 -5.34 11.16 9.67
N PHE A 87 -4.06 10.86 9.51
CA PHE A 87 -3.65 9.73 8.70
C PHE A 87 -2.61 8.88 9.42
N PHE A 88 -2.61 7.61 9.06
CA PHE A 88 -1.69 6.59 9.53
C PHE A 88 -1.09 5.90 8.30
N LEU A 89 0.23 5.76 8.29
CA LEU A 89 0.95 5.10 7.21
C LEU A 89 1.92 4.11 7.84
N ALA A 90 1.79 2.84 7.48
CA ALA A 90 2.63 1.79 8.04
C ALA A 90 3.10 0.84 6.95
N THR A 91 4.25 0.22 7.18
CA THR A 91 4.82 -0.78 6.28
C THR A 91 4.97 -2.11 7.01
N PHE A 92 4.82 -3.20 6.28
CA PHE A 92 5.01 -4.56 6.78
C PHE A 92 5.52 -5.45 5.66
N SER A 93 6.10 -6.57 6.04
CA SER A 93 6.65 -7.53 5.07
C SER A 93 5.71 -8.69 4.85
N THR A 94 5.59 -9.12 3.61
CA THR A 94 4.91 -10.35 3.20
C THR A 94 5.91 -11.26 2.50
N ASP A 95 5.51 -12.47 2.19
CA ASP A 95 6.33 -13.41 1.41
C ASP A 95 6.69 -12.86 0.02
N ARG A 96 5.91 -11.93 -0.50
CA ARG A 96 6.13 -11.29 -1.81
C ARG A 96 6.84 -9.93 -1.73
N GLY A 97 7.23 -9.50 -0.56
CA GLY A 97 7.90 -8.23 -0.34
C GLY A 97 7.13 -7.31 0.59
N SER A 98 7.62 -6.09 0.71
CA SER A 98 7.03 -5.10 1.59
C SER A 98 5.76 -4.50 1.00
N LEU A 99 4.79 -4.24 1.85
CA LEU A 99 3.57 -3.50 1.53
C LEU A 99 3.43 -2.31 2.47
N ALA A 100 2.67 -1.32 2.03
CA ALA A 100 2.31 -0.16 2.84
C ALA A 100 0.79 -0.03 2.91
N VAL A 101 0.30 0.47 4.03
CA VAL A 101 -1.11 0.81 4.23
C VAL A 101 -1.18 2.27 4.63
N LEU A 102 -1.95 3.04 3.85
CA LEU A 102 -2.32 4.42 4.19
C LEU A 102 -3.78 4.41 4.63
N ALA A 103 -4.06 4.89 5.83
CA ALA A 103 -5.42 5.02 6.35
C ALA A 103 -5.67 6.48 6.74
N VAL A 104 -6.74 7.06 6.21
CA VAL A 104 -7.20 8.41 6.56
C VAL A 104 -8.51 8.27 7.33
N TYR A 105 -8.63 8.97 8.43
CA TYR A 105 -9.78 8.89 9.31
C TYR A 105 -10.20 10.27 9.82
N ASP A 106 -11.49 10.41 10.09
CA ASP A 106 -12.04 11.62 10.70
C ASP A 106 -11.95 11.49 12.22
N MET A 107 -11.41 12.52 12.87
CA MET A 107 -11.15 12.51 14.31
C MET A 107 -12.45 12.40 15.14
N ASP A 108 -13.58 12.80 14.56
CA ASP A 108 -14.89 12.69 15.21
C ASP A 108 -15.49 11.28 15.16
N VAL A 109 -15.00 10.42 14.26
CA VAL A 109 -15.56 9.08 13.98
C VAL A 109 -14.63 7.99 14.46
N SER A 110 -13.31 8.22 14.39
CA SER A 110 -12.30 7.23 14.73
C SER A 110 -11.16 7.87 15.52
N SER A 111 -10.12 7.12 15.79
CA SER A 111 -8.94 7.59 16.51
C SER A 111 -7.69 6.85 16.03
N LEU A 112 -6.53 7.44 16.28
CA LEU A 112 -5.26 6.78 15.98
C LEU A 112 -5.15 5.41 16.66
N GLY A 113 -5.55 5.32 17.94
CA GLY A 113 -5.50 4.06 18.68
C GLY A 113 -6.36 2.96 18.05
N LEU A 114 -7.55 3.31 17.59
CA LEU A 114 -8.45 2.39 16.91
C LEU A 114 -7.88 1.94 15.57
N VAL A 115 -7.35 2.87 14.78
CA VAL A 115 -6.71 2.58 13.49
C VAL A 115 -5.48 1.68 13.68
N GLN A 116 -4.64 1.96 14.66
CA GLN A 116 -3.46 1.14 14.97
C GLN A 116 -3.87 -0.28 15.39
N LEU A 117 -4.89 -0.41 16.22
CA LEU A 117 -5.36 -1.70 16.71
C LEU A 117 -5.80 -2.60 15.54
N PHE A 118 -6.66 -2.09 14.68
CA PHE A 118 -7.16 -2.86 13.54
C PHE A 118 -6.16 -2.97 12.40
N TYR A 119 -5.18 -2.07 12.31
CA TYR A 119 -4.06 -2.24 11.40
C TYR A 119 -3.25 -3.50 11.72
N GLU A 120 -3.01 -3.80 13.00
CA GLU A 120 -2.32 -5.02 13.39
C GLU A 120 -3.04 -6.27 12.85
N GLN A 121 -4.36 -6.29 12.94
CA GLN A 121 -5.16 -7.37 12.38
C GLN A 121 -5.10 -7.39 10.86
N LEU A 122 -5.19 -6.23 10.21
CA LEU A 122 -5.09 -6.11 8.76
C LEU A 122 -3.75 -6.65 8.25
N ALA A 123 -2.65 -6.27 8.89
CA ALA A 123 -1.31 -6.74 8.50
C ALA A 123 -1.20 -8.27 8.65
N ALA A 124 -1.72 -8.83 9.74
CA ALA A 124 -1.74 -10.28 9.96
C ALA A 124 -2.59 -10.99 8.89
N ASP A 125 -3.77 -10.47 8.59
CA ASP A 125 -4.66 -11.05 7.59
C ASP A 125 -4.06 -10.98 6.18
N LEU A 126 -3.40 -9.88 5.84
CA LEU A 126 -2.73 -9.73 4.54
C LEU A 126 -1.53 -10.67 4.40
N LYS A 127 -0.76 -10.86 5.47
CA LYS A 127 0.35 -11.84 5.46
C LYS A 127 -0.16 -13.25 5.23
N THR A 128 -1.26 -13.62 5.88
CA THR A 128 -1.88 -14.95 5.75
C THR A 128 -2.50 -15.15 4.38
N ALA A 129 -3.19 -14.14 3.85
CA ALA A 129 -3.88 -14.21 2.57
C ALA A 129 -2.94 -14.06 1.36
N SER A 130 -1.76 -13.46 1.56
CA SER A 130 -0.78 -13.23 0.49
C SER A 130 -0.43 -14.55 -0.18
N PRO A 131 -0.42 -14.61 -1.53
CA PRO A 131 -0.04 -15.81 -2.25
C PRO A 131 1.36 -16.25 -1.85
N LYS A 132 1.50 -17.54 -1.52
CA LYS A 132 2.79 -18.11 -1.16
C LYS A 132 3.61 -18.37 -2.43
N GLY A 133 4.87 -18.09 -2.33
CA GLY A 133 5.80 -18.25 -3.44
C GLY A 133 6.08 -16.90 -4.11
N ALA A 134 7.32 -16.42 -3.95
CA ALA A 134 7.78 -15.26 -4.70
C ALA A 134 7.65 -15.55 -6.18
N VAL A 135 7.03 -14.64 -6.93
CA VAL A 135 7.26 -14.58 -8.38
C VAL A 135 8.77 -14.34 -8.51
N PRO A 136 9.52 -15.26 -9.11
CA PRO A 136 10.97 -15.09 -9.20
C PRO A 136 11.26 -13.78 -9.92
N LYS A 137 11.93 -12.85 -9.25
CA LYS A 137 12.35 -11.58 -9.86
C LYS A 137 13.10 -11.81 -11.16
N GLN A 138 13.81 -12.93 -11.26
CA GLN A 138 14.55 -13.31 -12.46
C GLN A 138 13.63 -13.61 -13.66
N VAL A 139 12.47 -14.21 -13.47
CA VAL A 139 11.53 -14.49 -14.56
C VAL A 139 10.93 -13.20 -15.09
N LEU A 140 10.55 -12.28 -14.21
CA LEU A 140 10.01 -10.98 -14.61
C LEU A 140 11.07 -10.14 -15.34
N ALA A 141 12.31 -10.15 -14.88
CA ALA A 141 13.42 -9.44 -15.53
C ALA A 141 13.73 -10.03 -16.91
N ALA A 142 13.79 -11.37 -17.02
CA ALA A 142 14.03 -12.04 -18.30
C ALA A 142 12.91 -11.80 -19.31
N ASP A 143 11.66 -11.83 -18.86
CA ASP A 143 10.51 -11.53 -19.71
C ASP A 143 10.50 -10.06 -20.16
N PHE A 144 10.84 -9.14 -19.26
CA PHE A 144 10.95 -7.72 -19.58
C PHE A 144 12.06 -7.47 -20.60
N GLU A 145 13.24 -8.06 -20.43
CA GLU A 145 14.34 -7.93 -21.38
C GLU A 145 13.97 -8.50 -22.74
N ARG A 146 13.29 -9.62 -22.80
CA ARG A 146 12.81 -10.23 -24.01
C ARG A 146 11.81 -9.34 -24.75
N GLU A 147 10.80 -8.84 -24.04
CA GLU A 147 9.81 -7.93 -24.59
C GLU A 147 10.45 -6.64 -25.10
N LEU A 148 11.40 -6.09 -24.36
CA LEU A 148 12.13 -4.89 -24.77
C LEU A 148 12.95 -5.15 -26.03
N THR A 149 13.67 -6.28 -26.09
CA THR A 149 14.47 -6.66 -27.26
C THR A 149 13.58 -6.86 -28.49
N ASP A 150 12.46 -7.56 -28.35
CA ASP A 150 11.51 -7.79 -29.42
C ASP A 150 10.90 -6.47 -29.92
N SER A 151 10.57 -5.56 -29.01
CA SER A 151 10.07 -4.23 -29.36
C SER A 151 11.12 -3.41 -30.11
N LEU A 152 12.36 -3.44 -29.68
CA LEU A 152 13.46 -2.74 -30.36
C LEU A 152 13.72 -3.33 -31.75
N ASN A 153 13.71 -4.65 -31.89
CA ASN A 153 13.90 -5.32 -33.17
C ASN A 153 12.75 -4.97 -34.14
N THR A 154 11.52 -4.89 -33.66
CA THR A 154 10.36 -4.49 -34.46
C THR A 154 10.49 -3.04 -34.91
N LEU A 155 10.92 -2.13 -34.04
CA LEU A 155 11.07 -0.70 -34.33
C LEU A 155 12.23 -0.43 -35.32
N PHE A 156 13.32 -1.16 -35.22
CA PHE A 156 14.53 -0.93 -36.03
C PHE A 156 14.67 -1.87 -37.22
N GLY A 157 13.69 -2.73 -37.50
CA GLY A 157 13.62 -3.57 -38.71
C GLY A 157 14.70 -4.63 -38.83
N ARG A 158 15.19 -5.12 -37.70
CA ARG A 158 16.20 -6.21 -37.69
C ARG A 158 15.66 -7.47 -37.07
#